data_118fd782bd1aa3b13b6e4a2c2a6d1b92
#
_entry.id   118fd782bd1aa3b13b6e4a2c2a6d1b92
#
_cell.length_a   1.000
_cell.length_b   1.000
_cell.length_c   1.000
_cell.angle_alpha   90.00
_cell.angle_beta   90.00
_cell.angle_gamma   90.00
#
_symmetry.space_group_name_H-M   'P 1'
#
loop_
_entity.id
_entity.type
_entity.pdbx_description
1 polymer ?
#
loop_
_entity_poly.entity_id
_entity_poly.type
_entity_poly.pdbx_seq_one_letter_code
_entity_poly.pdbx_strand_id
1 'polypeptide(L)'
;MGLTGLIQREFSFVRGNYLTLIVSWVLMDFAVEMPVPYYQQYVDALGGNVFPMALGIIGFANFFVMAFVAVPGGFLADKFGRRWLIVPMTFATALSYLFFIVAPFWQLTASWHLILIGTILQSFCLIYQPALFAMVQDSVPQESRGVGSSIIHMIHGTFNTPGTIIGGILVVTLGLIAGMQAVYLIVFLLFLAAATWRLKLKETIVNHEKIRFRYFLSSYSQAIRESLNVWKIVPRTILWLFIVQVLTMFTLALTNVINAIYARDILGVPQDQWYLAYVPMLVTMIIASYPIGKMVDKVGMKLPLAIGPMVLATSMFLFISGNLYSIMVSIALLGLVHLFMMSSAMALSACLVEPQNRGKITGGVNFVGYILTGAGMVLGNLLYNIASYLPFYLTIALVFPMMLIIIFRISEPKKEDRKY
;
A
#
# COMPACT_ATOMS: atom_id res chain seq x y z
N MET A 1 40.48 -1.81 -11.06
CA MET A 1 39.24 -2.58 -11.30
C MET A 1 38.32 -1.71 -12.12
N GLY A 2 37.88 -2.16 -13.30
CA GLY A 2 36.95 -1.38 -14.12
C GLY A 2 35.57 -1.33 -13.49
N LEU A 3 34.76 -0.34 -13.90
CA LEU A 3 33.39 -0.10 -13.38
C LEU A 3 32.52 -1.37 -13.41
N THR A 4 32.68 -2.21 -14.43
CA THR A 4 32.02 -3.50 -14.59
C THR A 4 32.37 -4.50 -13.49
N GLY A 5 33.64 -4.53 -13.02
CA GLY A 5 34.05 -5.43 -11.94
C GLY A 5 33.54 -5.01 -10.57
N LEU A 6 33.40 -3.68 -10.33
CA LEU A 6 32.77 -3.13 -9.12
C LEU A 6 31.28 -3.48 -9.09
N ILE A 7 30.56 -3.26 -10.19
CA ILE A 7 29.12 -3.56 -10.30
C ILE A 7 28.88 -5.07 -10.09
N GLN A 8 29.67 -5.95 -10.71
CA GLN A 8 29.53 -7.39 -10.54
C GLN A 8 29.78 -7.85 -9.10
N ARG A 9 30.67 -7.20 -8.36
CA ARG A 9 30.94 -7.50 -6.96
C ARG A 9 29.82 -7.00 -6.04
N GLU A 10 29.37 -5.78 -6.23
CA GLU A 10 28.29 -5.15 -5.46
C GLU A 10 26.94 -5.90 -5.60
N PHE A 11 26.63 -6.43 -6.80
CA PHE A 11 25.39 -7.14 -7.08
C PHE A 11 25.55 -8.67 -7.12
N SER A 12 26.65 -9.21 -6.59
CA SER A 12 26.90 -10.67 -6.58
C SER A 12 25.86 -11.48 -5.79
N PHE A 13 25.14 -10.84 -4.87
CA PHE A 13 24.06 -11.44 -4.10
C PHE A 13 22.73 -11.57 -4.86
N VAL A 14 22.57 -10.92 -6.04
CA VAL A 14 21.36 -10.99 -6.86
C VAL A 14 21.30 -12.35 -7.58
N ARG A 15 21.04 -13.40 -6.80
CA ARG A 15 20.95 -14.81 -7.27
C ARG A 15 20.04 -15.62 -6.36
N GLY A 16 19.69 -16.82 -6.78
CA GLY A 16 18.90 -17.77 -5.95
C GLY A 16 17.54 -17.20 -5.55
N ASN A 17 17.19 -17.31 -4.27
CA ASN A 17 15.91 -16.83 -3.75
C ASN A 17 15.71 -15.34 -3.99
N TYR A 18 16.75 -14.52 -3.79
CA TYR A 18 16.63 -13.06 -3.97
C TYR A 18 16.26 -12.69 -5.41
N LEU A 19 16.91 -13.27 -6.41
CA LEU A 19 16.55 -13.04 -7.81
C LEU A 19 15.12 -13.52 -8.11
N THR A 20 14.75 -14.69 -7.60
CA THR A 20 13.39 -15.23 -7.78
C THR A 20 12.33 -14.28 -7.20
N LEU A 21 12.60 -13.72 -6.03
CA LEU A 21 11.70 -12.75 -5.36
C LEU A 21 11.60 -11.45 -6.15
N ILE A 22 12.72 -10.87 -6.59
CA ILE A 22 12.73 -9.64 -7.39
C ILE A 22 11.92 -9.81 -8.68
N VAL A 23 12.20 -10.84 -9.47
CA VAL A 23 11.50 -11.07 -10.74
C VAL A 23 10.00 -11.24 -10.53
N SER A 24 9.60 -12.04 -9.53
CA SER A 24 8.17 -12.19 -9.20
C SER A 24 7.55 -10.88 -8.70
N TRP A 25 8.31 -10.06 -7.97
CA TRP A 25 7.83 -8.78 -7.45
C TRP A 25 7.58 -7.77 -8.57
N VAL A 26 8.51 -7.64 -9.52
CA VAL A 26 8.34 -6.80 -10.72
C VAL A 26 7.04 -7.16 -11.46
N LEU A 27 6.77 -8.45 -11.69
CA LEU A 27 5.56 -8.90 -12.37
C LEU A 27 4.30 -8.52 -11.58
N MET A 28 4.34 -8.67 -10.26
CA MET A 28 3.19 -8.43 -9.40
C MET A 28 2.92 -6.93 -9.21
N ASP A 29 3.96 -6.12 -8.98
CA ASP A 29 3.81 -4.67 -8.81
C ASP A 29 3.28 -4.02 -10.08
N PHE A 30 3.82 -4.41 -11.23
CA PHE A 30 3.29 -3.97 -12.52
C PHE A 30 1.81 -4.33 -12.69
N ALA A 31 1.44 -5.56 -12.33
CA ALA A 31 0.08 -6.07 -12.51
C ALA A 31 -0.93 -5.37 -11.59
N VAL A 32 -0.61 -5.19 -10.31
CA VAL A 32 -1.53 -4.63 -9.29
C VAL A 32 -1.98 -3.22 -9.63
N GLU A 33 -1.14 -2.44 -10.27
CA GLU A 33 -1.42 -1.04 -10.60
C GLU A 33 -2.25 -0.86 -11.87
N MET A 34 -2.36 -1.89 -12.71
CA MET A 34 -3.13 -1.79 -13.97
C MET A 34 -4.61 -1.41 -13.77
N PRO A 35 -5.37 -2.01 -12.83
CA PRO A 35 -6.77 -1.69 -12.63
C PRO A 35 -7.03 -0.38 -11.89
N VAL A 36 -6.01 0.19 -11.20
CA VAL A 36 -6.16 1.30 -10.25
C VAL A 36 -6.94 2.49 -10.80
N PRO A 37 -6.68 3.03 -12.00
CA PRO A 37 -7.37 4.21 -12.49
C PRO A 37 -8.89 4.02 -12.63
N TYR A 38 -9.31 2.83 -13.05
CA TYR A 38 -10.70 2.56 -13.40
C TYR A 38 -11.43 1.62 -12.45
N TYR A 39 -10.77 1.19 -11.36
CA TYR A 39 -11.36 0.28 -10.40
C TYR A 39 -12.68 0.80 -9.81
N GLN A 40 -12.71 2.07 -9.41
CA GLN A 40 -13.90 2.69 -8.83
C GLN A 40 -15.05 2.74 -9.83
N GLN A 41 -14.77 3.15 -11.05
CA GLN A 41 -15.76 3.21 -12.14
C GLN A 41 -16.24 1.83 -12.56
N TYR A 42 -15.37 0.82 -12.50
CA TYR A 42 -15.74 -0.57 -12.76
C TYR A 42 -16.70 -1.12 -11.69
N VAL A 43 -16.42 -0.86 -10.41
CA VAL A 43 -17.32 -1.23 -9.31
C VAL A 43 -18.64 -0.47 -9.40
N ASP A 44 -18.61 0.82 -9.80
CA ASP A 44 -19.81 1.63 -10.05
C ASP A 44 -20.70 0.97 -11.11
N ALA A 45 -20.13 0.63 -12.26
CA ALA A 45 -20.86 -0.02 -13.34
C ALA A 45 -21.49 -1.37 -12.94
N LEU A 46 -20.94 -2.06 -11.94
CA LEU A 46 -21.41 -3.34 -11.41
C LEU A 46 -22.25 -3.21 -10.14
N GLY A 47 -22.24 -2.05 -9.49
CA GLY A 47 -22.85 -1.81 -8.18
C GLY A 47 -24.34 -1.53 -8.23
N GLY A 48 -24.87 -1.11 -9.36
CA GLY A 48 -26.27 -0.76 -9.53
C GLY A 48 -26.72 0.28 -8.49
N ASN A 49 -27.92 0.12 -7.92
CA ASN A 49 -28.54 1.07 -6.99
C ASN A 49 -27.85 1.19 -5.61
N VAL A 50 -26.83 0.38 -5.32
CA VAL A 50 -26.12 0.35 -4.02
C VAL A 50 -24.80 1.14 -4.06
N PHE A 51 -24.46 1.67 -5.22
CA PHE A 51 -23.32 2.56 -5.36
C PHE A 51 -23.61 3.94 -4.71
N PRO A 52 -22.66 4.62 -4.03
CA PRO A 52 -21.24 4.27 -3.83
C PRO A 52 -20.94 3.38 -2.60
N MET A 53 -21.96 2.95 -1.84
CA MET A 53 -21.78 2.13 -0.64
C MET A 53 -21.02 0.81 -0.92
N ALA A 54 -21.21 0.22 -2.11
CA ALA A 54 -20.48 -0.99 -2.52
C ALA A 54 -18.95 -0.79 -2.44
N LEU A 55 -18.42 0.34 -2.90
CA LEU A 55 -17.00 0.67 -2.79
C LEU A 55 -16.53 0.76 -1.35
N GLY A 56 -17.33 1.39 -0.47
CA GLY A 56 -17.03 1.49 0.96
C GLY A 56 -16.97 0.12 1.63
N ILE A 57 -17.93 -0.76 1.33
CA ILE A 57 -17.99 -2.12 1.87
C ILE A 57 -16.79 -2.96 1.38
N ILE A 58 -16.49 -2.91 0.09
CA ILE A 58 -15.35 -3.63 -0.49
C ILE A 58 -14.03 -3.12 0.12
N GLY A 59 -13.86 -1.80 0.22
CA GLY A 59 -12.69 -1.19 0.82
C GLY A 59 -12.55 -1.53 2.30
N PHE A 60 -13.64 -1.48 3.06
CA PHE A 60 -13.65 -1.92 4.47
C PHE A 60 -13.25 -3.37 4.60
N ALA A 61 -13.85 -4.27 3.82
CA ALA A 61 -13.54 -5.70 3.86
C ALA A 61 -12.06 -5.98 3.53
N ASN A 62 -11.51 -5.29 2.50
CA ASN A 62 -10.10 -5.37 2.14
C ASN A 62 -9.20 -5.08 3.34
N PHE A 63 -9.31 -3.90 3.92
CA PHE A 63 -8.44 -3.46 5.00
C PHE A 63 -8.72 -4.19 6.32
N PHE A 64 -9.96 -4.54 6.60
CA PHE A 64 -10.33 -5.33 7.77
C PHE A 64 -9.65 -6.71 7.72
N VAL A 65 -9.75 -7.42 6.61
CA VAL A 65 -9.06 -8.71 6.45
C VAL A 65 -7.55 -8.55 6.53
N MET A 66 -6.97 -7.53 5.87
CA MET A 66 -5.53 -7.24 5.94
C MET A 66 -5.05 -7.01 7.37
N ALA A 67 -5.82 -6.29 8.20
CA ALA A 67 -5.48 -6.08 9.61
C ALA A 67 -5.35 -7.42 10.35
N PHE A 68 -6.27 -8.34 10.11
CA PHE A 68 -6.28 -9.63 10.80
C PHE A 68 -5.23 -10.63 10.29
N VAL A 69 -4.80 -10.56 9.03
CA VAL A 69 -3.83 -11.51 8.47
C VAL A 69 -2.38 -11.04 8.60
N ALA A 70 -2.14 -9.74 8.75
CA ALA A 70 -0.79 -9.19 8.85
C ALA A 70 -0.02 -9.71 10.08
N VAL A 71 -0.70 -9.86 11.21
CA VAL A 71 -0.07 -10.32 12.47
C VAL A 71 0.28 -11.80 12.47
N PRO A 72 -0.64 -12.73 12.13
CA PRO A 72 -0.34 -14.16 12.13
C PRO A 72 0.61 -14.59 11.00
N GLY A 73 0.67 -13.83 9.90
CA GLY A 73 1.49 -14.17 8.75
C GLY A 73 2.97 -14.36 9.08
N GLY A 74 3.54 -13.47 9.89
CA GLY A 74 4.93 -13.60 10.35
C GLY A 74 5.15 -14.86 11.21
N PHE A 75 4.28 -15.09 12.18
CA PHE A 75 4.35 -16.28 13.04
C PHE A 75 4.21 -17.59 12.25
N LEU A 76 3.25 -17.64 11.32
CA LEU A 76 3.07 -18.82 10.47
C LEU A 76 4.29 -19.08 9.60
N ALA A 77 4.87 -18.01 9.05
CA ALA A 77 6.06 -18.09 8.23
C ALA A 77 7.25 -18.69 8.98
N ASP A 78 7.48 -18.21 10.22
CA ASP A 78 8.61 -18.67 11.02
C ASP A 78 8.41 -20.09 11.55
N LYS A 79 7.17 -20.52 11.76
CA LYS A 79 6.85 -21.83 12.32
C LYS A 79 6.73 -22.94 11.26
N PHE A 80 6.11 -22.63 10.13
CA PHE A 80 5.75 -23.63 9.10
C PHE A 80 6.60 -23.57 7.83
N GLY A 81 7.49 -22.59 7.75
CA GLY A 81 8.33 -22.36 6.59
C GLY A 81 7.77 -21.27 5.67
N ARG A 82 8.66 -20.41 5.21
CA ARG A 82 8.31 -19.23 4.40
C ARG A 82 7.85 -19.60 3.01
N ARG A 83 8.56 -20.52 2.35
CA ARG A 83 8.20 -21.01 1.01
C ARG A 83 6.80 -21.60 0.98
N TRP A 84 6.44 -22.40 2.00
CA TRP A 84 5.15 -23.05 2.10
C TRP A 84 3.98 -22.08 2.28
N LEU A 85 4.25 -20.88 2.74
CA LEU A 85 3.24 -19.83 2.81
C LEU A 85 3.22 -18.97 1.54
N ILE A 86 4.38 -18.55 1.05
CA ILE A 86 4.51 -17.63 -0.10
C ILE A 86 3.93 -18.26 -1.37
N VAL A 87 4.29 -19.48 -1.71
CA VAL A 87 3.93 -20.08 -3.00
C VAL A 87 2.43 -20.33 -3.12
N PRO A 88 1.78 -21.08 -2.21
CA PRO A 88 0.34 -21.34 -2.32
C PRO A 88 -0.51 -20.08 -2.25
N MET A 89 -0.13 -19.11 -1.38
CA MET A 89 -0.88 -17.87 -1.25
C MET A 89 -0.74 -16.99 -2.51
N THR A 90 0.39 -17.04 -3.20
CA THR A 90 0.51 -16.33 -4.50
C THR A 90 -0.38 -16.96 -5.58
N PHE A 91 -0.48 -18.29 -5.63
CA PHE A 91 -1.44 -18.96 -6.52
C PHE A 91 -2.89 -18.62 -6.16
N ALA A 92 -3.22 -18.63 -4.87
CA ALA A 92 -4.57 -18.27 -4.42
C ALA A 92 -4.89 -16.79 -4.74
N THR A 93 -3.93 -15.88 -4.62
CA THR A 93 -4.07 -14.50 -5.07
C THR A 93 -4.34 -14.42 -6.57
N ALA A 94 -3.61 -15.17 -7.39
CA ALA A 94 -3.90 -15.23 -8.82
C ALA A 94 -5.35 -15.66 -9.07
N LEU A 95 -5.79 -16.76 -8.45
CA LEU A 95 -7.17 -17.27 -8.61
C LEU A 95 -8.24 -16.28 -8.14
N SER A 96 -7.95 -15.41 -7.15
CA SER A 96 -8.90 -14.41 -6.69
C SER A 96 -9.29 -13.41 -7.80
N TYR A 97 -8.39 -13.12 -8.74
CA TYR A 97 -8.69 -12.23 -9.86
C TYR A 97 -9.74 -12.78 -10.85
N LEU A 98 -9.98 -14.09 -10.84
CA LEU A 98 -11.07 -14.67 -11.65
C LEU A 98 -12.44 -14.12 -11.25
N PHE A 99 -12.66 -13.81 -9.97
CA PHE A 99 -13.89 -13.18 -9.52
C PHE A 99 -14.12 -11.81 -10.16
N PHE A 100 -13.04 -11.03 -10.34
CA PHE A 100 -13.13 -9.73 -11.01
C PHE A 100 -13.41 -9.85 -12.50
N ILE A 101 -12.86 -10.87 -13.17
CA ILE A 101 -13.09 -11.13 -14.61
C ILE A 101 -14.53 -11.59 -14.85
N VAL A 102 -15.07 -12.45 -13.98
CA VAL A 102 -16.39 -13.08 -14.16
C VAL A 102 -17.53 -12.16 -13.67
N ALA A 103 -17.24 -11.18 -12.83
CA ALA A 103 -18.26 -10.30 -12.24
C ALA A 103 -19.26 -9.71 -13.25
N PRO A 104 -18.88 -9.20 -14.45
CA PRO A 104 -19.82 -8.66 -15.41
C PRO A 104 -20.78 -9.70 -16.02
N PHE A 105 -20.39 -10.97 -16.06
CA PHE A 105 -21.24 -12.05 -16.61
C PHE A 105 -22.30 -12.55 -15.61
N TRP A 106 -22.18 -12.16 -14.35
CA TRP A 106 -23.09 -12.57 -13.30
C TRP A 106 -24.34 -11.70 -13.33
N GLN A 107 -25.38 -12.15 -14.01
CA GLN A 107 -26.62 -11.40 -14.23
C GLN A 107 -27.53 -11.22 -13.00
N LEU A 108 -27.09 -11.58 -11.80
CA LEU A 108 -27.77 -11.31 -10.56
C LEU A 108 -27.65 -9.82 -10.19
N THR A 109 -28.65 -9.28 -9.54
CA THR A 109 -28.90 -7.87 -9.22
C THR A 109 -27.78 -7.12 -8.49
N ALA A 110 -26.60 -7.74 -8.25
CA ALA A 110 -25.48 -7.16 -7.56
C ALA A 110 -24.16 -7.86 -7.87
N SER A 111 -23.64 -7.69 -9.08
CA SER A 111 -22.38 -8.28 -9.57
C SER A 111 -21.15 -7.85 -8.73
N TRP A 112 -21.22 -6.72 -8.03
CA TRP A 112 -20.16 -6.23 -7.12
C TRP A 112 -19.88 -7.21 -5.95
N HIS A 113 -20.80 -8.09 -5.59
CA HIS A 113 -20.56 -9.12 -4.56
C HIS A 113 -19.44 -10.09 -4.96
N LEU A 114 -19.28 -10.39 -6.26
CA LEU A 114 -18.14 -11.19 -6.72
C LEU A 114 -16.82 -10.46 -6.54
N ILE A 115 -16.80 -9.14 -6.78
CA ILE A 115 -15.63 -8.31 -6.50
C ILE A 115 -15.32 -8.33 -5.00
N LEU A 116 -16.33 -8.22 -4.14
CA LEU A 116 -16.17 -8.33 -2.69
C LEU A 116 -15.54 -9.67 -2.28
N ILE A 117 -16.06 -10.78 -2.79
CA ILE A 117 -15.50 -12.12 -2.51
C ILE A 117 -14.06 -12.21 -2.99
N GLY A 118 -13.79 -11.78 -4.22
CA GLY A 118 -12.43 -11.73 -4.78
C GLY A 118 -11.48 -10.90 -3.93
N THR A 119 -11.92 -9.73 -3.47
CA THR A 119 -11.15 -8.83 -2.61
C THR A 119 -10.88 -9.46 -1.24
N ILE A 120 -11.85 -10.09 -0.60
CA ILE A 120 -11.66 -10.78 0.68
C ILE A 120 -10.63 -11.91 0.53
N LEU A 121 -10.76 -12.73 -0.52
CA LEU A 121 -9.81 -13.80 -0.80
C LEU A 121 -8.40 -13.26 -1.06
N GLN A 122 -8.28 -12.23 -1.88
CA GLN A 122 -7.01 -11.56 -2.18
C GLN A 122 -6.35 -11.02 -0.90
N SER A 123 -7.11 -10.29 -0.08
CA SER A 123 -6.63 -9.70 1.17
C SER A 123 -6.19 -10.77 2.17
N PHE A 124 -6.93 -11.87 2.25
CA PHE A 124 -6.54 -13.02 3.08
C PHE A 124 -5.22 -13.63 2.59
N CYS A 125 -5.04 -13.76 1.29
CA CYS A 125 -3.81 -14.31 0.71
C CYS A 125 -2.57 -13.47 1.03
N LEU A 126 -2.70 -12.15 1.33
CA LEU A 126 -1.58 -11.29 1.74
C LEU A 126 -0.93 -11.70 3.07
N ILE A 127 -1.46 -12.71 3.76
CA ILE A 127 -0.83 -13.34 4.95
C ILE A 127 0.62 -13.76 4.70
N TYR A 128 1.05 -13.95 3.45
CA TYR A 128 2.43 -14.29 3.10
C TYR A 128 3.40 -13.09 3.09
N GLN A 129 2.92 -11.85 3.16
CA GLN A 129 3.78 -10.67 3.05
C GLN A 129 4.92 -10.61 4.07
N PRO A 130 4.69 -10.88 5.39
CA PRO A 130 5.79 -10.91 6.36
C PRO A 130 6.83 -11.99 6.02
N ALA A 131 6.39 -13.16 5.53
CA ALA A 131 7.28 -14.23 5.07
C ALA A 131 8.15 -13.80 3.90
N LEU A 132 7.57 -13.04 2.97
CA LEU A 132 8.24 -12.51 1.79
C LEU A 132 9.40 -11.57 2.19
N PHE A 133 9.13 -10.58 3.05
CA PHE A 133 10.14 -9.64 3.54
C PHE A 133 11.24 -10.36 4.34
N ALA A 134 10.88 -11.32 5.19
CA ALA A 134 11.85 -12.10 5.95
C ALA A 134 12.74 -12.95 5.02
N MET A 135 12.17 -13.61 4.00
CA MET A 135 12.94 -14.39 3.01
C MET A 135 13.89 -13.51 2.20
N VAL A 136 13.50 -12.28 1.85
CA VAL A 136 14.38 -11.29 1.23
C VAL A 136 15.60 -11.02 2.12
N GLN A 137 15.37 -10.71 3.41
CA GLN A 137 16.47 -10.39 4.33
C GLN A 137 17.42 -11.57 4.54
N ASP A 138 16.89 -12.80 4.59
CA ASP A 138 17.71 -14.00 4.72
C ASP A 138 18.51 -14.33 3.45
N SER A 139 18.03 -13.87 2.31
CA SER A 139 18.65 -14.15 1.00
C SER A 139 19.74 -13.15 0.62
N VAL A 140 19.97 -12.12 1.43
CA VAL A 140 20.97 -11.06 1.20
C VAL A 140 21.99 -11.08 2.34
N PRO A 141 23.33 -11.05 2.04
CA PRO A 141 24.36 -10.91 3.03
C PRO A 141 24.14 -9.68 3.93
N GLN A 142 24.58 -9.76 5.20
CA GLN A 142 24.34 -8.69 6.19
C GLN A 142 24.86 -7.34 5.71
N GLU A 143 26.02 -7.32 5.06
CA GLU A 143 26.67 -6.11 4.54
C GLU A 143 25.89 -5.46 3.39
N SER A 144 25.08 -6.23 2.67
CA SER A 144 24.34 -5.79 1.48
C SER A 144 22.81 -5.62 1.72
N ARG A 145 22.32 -5.82 2.96
CA ARG A 145 20.87 -5.75 3.28
C ARG A 145 20.27 -4.39 2.95
N GLY A 146 21.01 -3.31 3.17
CA GLY A 146 20.56 -1.96 2.80
C GLY A 146 20.35 -1.83 1.30
N VAL A 147 21.31 -2.27 0.50
CA VAL A 147 21.22 -2.25 -0.98
C VAL A 147 20.09 -3.16 -1.45
N GLY A 148 19.97 -4.37 -0.88
CA GLY A 148 18.89 -5.31 -1.21
C GLY A 148 17.51 -4.72 -0.95
N SER A 149 17.29 -4.06 0.19
CA SER A 149 16.03 -3.38 0.50
C SER A 149 15.76 -2.21 -0.44
N SER A 150 16.79 -1.42 -0.77
CA SER A 150 16.66 -0.29 -1.69
C SER A 150 16.25 -0.71 -3.11
N ILE A 151 16.75 -1.85 -3.59
CA ILE A 151 16.34 -2.42 -4.89
C ILE A 151 14.84 -2.73 -4.90
N ILE A 152 14.31 -3.29 -3.82
CA ILE A 152 12.87 -3.60 -3.71
C ILE A 152 12.03 -2.32 -3.74
N HIS A 153 12.42 -1.30 -2.98
CA HIS A 153 11.73 0.00 -3.00
C HIS A 153 11.81 0.69 -4.37
N MET A 154 12.96 0.56 -5.04
CA MET A 154 13.14 1.07 -6.41
C MET A 154 12.22 0.34 -7.40
N ILE A 155 12.09 -0.98 -7.31
CA ILE A 155 11.18 -1.77 -8.13
C ILE A 155 9.75 -1.29 -7.92
N HIS A 156 9.31 -1.19 -6.67
CA HIS A 156 7.98 -0.72 -6.32
C HIS A 156 7.69 0.68 -6.90
N GLY A 157 8.62 1.64 -6.75
CA GLY A 157 8.46 2.99 -7.30
C GLY A 157 8.50 3.05 -8.84
N THR A 158 9.22 2.12 -9.50
CA THR A 158 9.43 2.17 -10.95
C THR A 158 8.36 1.43 -11.75
N PHE A 159 7.90 0.27 -11.26
CA PHE A 159 7.01 -0.61 -12.03
C PHE A 159 5.52 -0.38 -11.79
N ASN A 160 5.15 0.36 -10.74
CA ASN A 160 3.76 0.72 -10.48
C ASN A 160 3.13 1.52 -11.62
N THR A 161 3.82 2.50 -12.14
CA THR A 161 3.23 3.46 -13.08
C THR A 161 3.05 2.96 -14.50
N PRO A 162 4.00 2.23 -15.12
CA PRO A 162 3.75 1.65 -16.43
C PRO A 162 2.50 0.76 -16.44
N GLY A 163 2.23 0.04 -15.35
CA GLY A 163 1.00 -0.73 -15.18
C GLY A 163 -0.26 0.14 -15.29
N THR A 164 -0.30 1.23 -14.52
CA THR A 164 -1.40 2.20 -14.53
C THR A 164 -1.70 2.76 -15.93
N ILE A 165 -0.66 3.12 -16.68
CA ILE A 165 -0.80 3.67 -18.03
C ILE A 165 -1.34 2.61 -19.01
N ILE A 166 -0.77 1.41 -19.00
CA ILE A 166 -1.19 0.33 -19.89
C ILE A 166 -2.63 -0.10 -19.59
N GLY A 167 -2.98 -0.22 -18.28
CA GLY A 167 -4.36 -0.47 -17.87
C GLY A 167 -5.32 0.61 -18.37
N GLY A 168 -4.91 1.89 -18.26
CA GLY A 168 -5.67 3.02 -18.79
C GLY A 168 -5.91 2.93 -20.30
N ILE A 169 -4.88 2.68 -21.07
CA ILE A 169 -4.98 2.53 -22.54
C ILE A 169 -5.93 1.38 -22.90
N LEU A 170 -5.86 0.24 -22.23
CA LEU A 170 -6.76 -0.89 -22.48
C LEU A 170 -8.23 -0.54 -22.23
N VAL A 171 -8.50 0.18 -21.15
CA VAL A 171 -9.87 0.60 -20.83
C VAL A 171 -10.39 1.62 -21.84
N VAL A 172 -9.56 2.57 -22.25
CA VAL A 172 -9.96 3.57 -23.26
C VAL A 172 -10.23 2.93 -24.63
N THR A 173 -9.42 1.93 -25.02
CA THR A 173 -9.55 1.30 -26.35
C THR A 173 -10.67 0.27 -26.42
N LEU A 174 -10.92 -0.50 -25.35
CA LEU A 174 -11.89 -1.59 -25.34
C LEU A 174 -13.21 -1.22 -24.65
N GLY A 175 -13.30 -0.04 -24.04
CA GLY A 175 -14.39 0.36 -23.15
C GLY A 175 -14.24 -0.15 -21.73
N LEU A 176 -15.01 0.43 -20.80
CA LEU A 176 -14.81 0.20 -19.35
C LEU A 176 -14.88 -1.29 -18.96
N ILE A 177 -15.96 -1.97 -19.31
CA ILE A 177 -16.18 -3.35 -18.86
C ILE A 177 -15.20 -4.31 -19.54
N ALA A 178 -15.14 -4.32 -20.87
CA ALA A 178 -14.26 -5.22 -21.61
C ALA A 178 -12.78 -4.91 -21.35
N GLY A 179 -12.43 -3.62 -21.23
CA GLY A 179 -11.07 -3.17 -20.88
C GLY A 179 -10.66 -3.65 -19.49
N MET A 180 -11.52 -3.51 -18.48
CA MET A 180 -11.23 -4.00 -17.13
C MET A 180 -11.15 -5.51 -17.05
N GLN A 181 -11.97 -6.25 -17.81
CA GLN A 181 -11.84 -7.70 -17.92
C GLN A 181 -10.50 -8.10 -18.55
N ALA A 182 -10.07 -7.42 -19.61
CA ALA A 182 -8.75 -7.64 -20.22
C ALA A 182 -7.60 -7.31 -19.23
N VAL A 183 -7.72 -6.20 -18.51
CA VAL A 183 -6.77 -5.83 -17.44
C VAL A 183 -6.69 -6.93 -16.40
N TYR A 184 -7.80 -7.37 -15.82
CA TYR A 184 -7.79 -8.43 -14.79
C TYR A 184 -7.32 -9.79 -15.33
N LEU A 185 -7.55 -10.08 -16.61
CA LEU A 185 -6.98 -11.28 -17.24
C LEU A 185 -5.45 -11.20 -17.29
N ILE A 186 -4.89 -10.05 -17.67
CA ILE A 186 -3.44 -9.83 -17.67
C ILE A 186 -2.90 -9.94 -16.24
N VAL A 187 -3.56 -9.31 -15.27
CA VAL A 187 -3.19 -9.40 -13.85
C VAL A 187 -3.18 -10.85 -13.38
N PHE A 188 -4.22 -11.62 -13.67
CA PHE A 188 -4.30 -13.05 -13.38
C PHE A 188 -3.11 -13.82 -13.97
N LEU A 189 -2.80 -13.60 -15.25
CA LEU A 189 -1.71 -14.30 -15.94
C LEU A 189 -0.34 -13.91 -15.37
N LEU A 190 -0.11 -12.64 -15.04
CA LEU A 190 1.14 -12.17 -14.43
C LEU A 190 1.32 -12.71 -13.01
N PHE A 191 0.26 -12.76 -12.19
CA PHE A 191 0.29 -13.38 -10.88
C PHE A 191 0.52 -14.89 -10.96
N LEU A 192 -0.09 -15.56 -11.93
CA LEU A 192 0.14 -16.99 -12.19
C LEU A 192 1.60 -17.24 -12.63
N ALA A 193 2.15 -16.40 -13.50
CA ALA A 193 3.56 -16.44 -13.89
C ALA A 193 4.49 -16.18 -12.69
N ALA A 194 4.17 -15.20 -11.84
CA ALA A 194 4.91 -14.94 -10.61
C ALA A 194 4.83 -16.14 -9.64
N ALA A 195 3.66 -16.74 -9.46
CA ALA A 195 3.46 -17.91 -8.61
C ALA A 195 4.26 -19.13 -9.11
N THR A 196 4.23 -19.40 -10.41
CA THR A 196 5.02 -20.46 -11.03
C THR A 196 6.53 -20.19 -10.92
N TRP A 197 6.96 -18.95 -11.09
CA TRP A 197 8.35 -18.55 -10.90
C TRP A 197 8.81 -18.75 -9.44
N ARG A 198 7.93 -18.47 -8.45
CA ARG A 198 8.16 -18.68 -7.02
C ARG A 198 8.28 -20.16 -6.62
N LEU A 199 7.91 -21.12 -7.45
CA LEU A 199 8.20 -22.55 -7.22
C LEU A 199 9.70 -22.84 -7.10
N LYS A 200 10.56 -22.00 -7.70
CA LYS A 200 12.03 -22.07 -7.61
C LYS A 200 12.58 -21.66 -6.24
N LEU A 201 11.76 -21.02 -5.37
CA LEU A 201 12.20 -20.65 -4.03
C LEU A 201 12.63 -21.86 -3.23
N LYS A 202 13.72 -21.69 -2.51
CA LYS A 202 14.23 -22.67 -1.53
C LYS A 202 13.85 -22.19 -0.12
N GLU A 203 13.46 -23.13 0.74
CA GLU A 203 13.14 -22.80 2.12
C GLU A 203 14.37 -22.25 2.86
N THR A 204 14.18 -21.24 3.68
CA THR A 204 15.25 -20.60 4.46
C THR A 204 15.25 -21.03 5.91
N ILE A 205 14.17 -21.65 6.40
CA ILE A 205 14.04 -22.14 7.77
C ILE A 205 14.38 -23.64 7.81
N VAL A 206 15.34 -24.01 8.66
CA VAL A 206 15.86 -25.39 8.75
C VAL A 206 14.92 -26.33 9.50
N ASN A 207 14.24 -25.84 10.55
CA ASN A 207 13.37 -26.65 11.41
C ASN A 207 11.90 -26.24 11.27
N HIS A 208 11.10 -27.08 10.60
CA HIS A 208 9.67 -26.84 10.42
C HIS A 208 8.84 -27.72 11.34
N GLU A 209 7.85 -27.14 12.00
CA GLU A 209 6.82 -27.89 12.69
C GLU A 209 5.64 -28.23 11.75
N LYS A 210 4.99 -29.38 11.98
CA LYS A 210 3.75 -29.70 11.27
C LYS A 210 2.63 -28.77 11.75
N ILE A 211 1.85 -28.24 10.77
CA ILE A 211 0.73 -27.32 11.03
C ILE A 211 -0.30 -27.98 11.96
N ARG A 212 -0.52 -27.39 13.15
CA ARG A 212 -1.64 -27.70 14.04
C ARG A 212 -2.49 -26.45 14.24
N PHE A 213 -3.71 -26.45 13.74
CA PHE A 213 -4.62 -25.30 13.78
C PHE A 213 -4.86 -24.74 15.19
N ARG A 214 -4.78 -25.59 16.21
CA ARG A 214 -4.93 -25.18 17.63
C ARG A 214 -3.86 -24.18 18.09
N TYR A 215 -2.66 -24.26 17.55
CA TYR A 215 -1.57 -23.32 17.89
C TYR A 215 -1.69 -21.97 17.17
N PHE A 216 -2.45 -21.92 16.06
CA PHE A 216 -2.68 -20.68 15.32
C PHE A 216 -3.42 -19.65 16.19
N LEU A 217 -4.54 -20.03 16.82
CA LEU A 217 -5.34 -19.12 17.65
C LEU A 217 -4.61 -18.65 18.92
N SER A 218 -3.88 -19.54 19.61
CA SER A 218 -3.12 -19.15 20.80
C SER A 218 -1.98 -18.20 20.47
N SER A 219 -1.28 -18.44 19.37
CA SER A 219 -0.17 -17.61 18.90
C SER A 219 -0.63 -16.24 18.39
N TYR A 220 -1.83 -16.18 17.79
CA TYR A 220 -2.45 -14.93 17.36
C TYR A 220 -2.72 -13.99 18.54
N SER A 221 -3.32 -14.50 19.60
CA SER A 221 -3.55 -13.74 20.84
C SER A 221 -2.25 -13.24 21.46
N GLN A 222 -1.21 -14.09 21.47
CA GLN A 222 0.11 -13.71 21.98
C GLN A 222 0.76 -12.61 21.12
N ALA A 223 0.74 -12.75 19.79
CA ALA A 223 1.30 -11.77 18.87
C ALA A 223 0.62 -10.39 19.00
N ILE A 224 -0.71 -10.35 19.13
CA ILE A 224 -1.44 -9.10 19.40
C ILE A 224 -1.01 -8.51 20.75
N ARG A 225 -0.96 -9.32 21.80
CA ARG A 225 -0.57 -8.84 23.13
C ARG A 225 0.86 -8.28 23.14
N GLU A 226 1.80 -8.94 22.48
CA GLU A 226 3.17 -8.46 22.35
C GLU A 226 3.26 -7.16 21.55
N SER A 227 2.51 -7.05 20.45
CA SER A 227 2.43 -5.82 19.64
C SER A 227 1.82 -4.66 20.44
N LEU A 228 0.85 -4.93 21.31
CA LEU A 228 0.27 -3.91 22.20
C LEU A 228 1.20 -3.53 23.34
N ASN A 229 1.97 -4.47 23.89
CA ASN A 229 2.89 -4.18 24.99
C ASN A 229 4.08 -3.31 24.57
N VAL A 230 4.52 -3.38 23.33
CA VAL A 230 5.60 -2.52 22.80
C VAL A 230 5.29 -1.04 22.98
N TRP A 231 4.01 -0.65 22.88
CA TRP A 231 3.58 0.74 23.03
C TRP A 231 3.78 1.33 24.45
N LYS A 232 4.01 0.48 25.45
CA LYS A 232 4.30 0.93 26.83
C LYS A 232 5.75 1.36 27.02
N ILE A 233 6.65 0.91 26.15
CA ILE A 233 8.10 1.14 26.28
C ILE A 233 8.67 2.10 25.22
N VAL A 234 7.89 2.45 24.20
CA VAL A 234 8.36 3.37 23.15
C VAL A 234 8.33 4.84 23.63
N PRO A 235 9.26 5.68 23.14
CA PRO A 235 9.24 7.11 23.40
C PRO A 235 7.91 7.78 23.03
N ARG A 236 7.49 8.78 23.78
CA ARG A 236 6.24 9.52 23.52
C ARG A 236 6.16 10.09 22.10
N THR A 237 7.28 10.50 21.53
CA THR A 237 7.36 10.96 20.14
C THR A 237 6.89 9.88 19.15
N ILE A 238 7.23 8.62 19.36
CA ILE A 238 6.80 7.49 18.52
C ILE A 238 5.30 7.22 18.69
N LEU A 239 4.73 7.38 19.88
CA LEU A 239 3.28 7.28 20.08
C LEU A 239 2.53 8.36 19.30
N TRP A 240 3.02 9.60 19.32
CA TRP A 240 2.38 10.69 18.56
C TRP A 240 2.58 10.52 17.05
N LEU A 241 3.75 10.02 16.62
CA LEU A 241 4.00 9.68 15.21
C LEU A 241 3.03 8.59 14.73
N PHE A 242 2.79 7.56 15.56
CA PHE A 242 1.77 6.54 15.28
C PHE A 242 0.39 7.16 15.04
N ILE A 243 -0.05 8.04 15.93
CA ILE A 243 -1.35 8.72 15.79
C ILE A 243 -1.41 9.51 14.48
N VAL A 244 -0.35 10.23 14.14
CA VAL A 244 -0.28 10.99 12.88
C VAL A 244 -0.33 10.05 11.67
N GLN A 245 0.41 8.94 11.68
CA GLN A 245 0.39 7.97 10.58
C GLN A 245 -0.99 7.35 10.38
N VAL A 246 -1.61 6.89 11.47
CA VAL A 246 -2.96 6.30 11.43
C VAL A 246 -4.02 7.33 10.99
N LEU A 247 -3.90 8.57 11.47
CA LEU A 247 -4.78 9.66 11.06
C LEU A 247 -4.59 10.00 9.58
N THR A 248 -3.36 9.95 9.06
CA THR A 248 -3.07 10.13 7.63
C THR A 248 -3.72 9.03 6.80
N MET A 249 -3.59 7.77 7.21
CA MET A 249 -4.22 6.63 6.51
C MET A 249 -5.74 6.78 6.47
N PHE A 250 -6.36 7.13 7.59
CA PHE A 250 -7.80 7.39 7.69
C PHE A 250 -8.23 8.54 6.78
N THR A 251 -7.50 9.66 6.84
CA THR A 251 -7.83 10.88 6.10
C THR A 251 -7.75 10.67 4.58
N LEU A 252 -6.72 9.97 4.10
CA LEU A 252 -6.59 9.61 2.68
C LEU A 252 -7.70 8.64 2.25
N ALA A 253 -8.15 7.75 3.13
CA ALA A 253 -9.19 6.79 2.82
C ALA A 253 -10.56 7.44 2.60
N LEU A 254 -10.85 8.59 3.26
CA LEU A 254 -12.11 9.33 3.08
C LEU A 254 -12.38 9.70 1.63
N THR A 255 -11.34 10.05 0.88
CA THR A 255 -11.45 10.55 -0.50
C THR A 255 -11.04 9.51 -1.53
N ASN A 256 -10.10 8.63 -1.21
CA ASN A 256 -9.55 7.66 -2.16
C ASN A 256 -10.63 6.84 -2.86
N VAL A 257 -11.66 6.44 -2.13
CA VAL A 257 -12.72 5.55 -2.63
C VAL A 257 -13.69 6.25 -3.60
N ILE A 258 -13.70 7.56 -3.66
CA ILE A 258 -14.67 8.35 -4.45
C ILE A 258 -14.01 9.30 -5.47
N ASN A 259 -12.70 9.43 -5.49
CA ASN A 259 -11.98 10.39 -6.33
C ASN A 259 -12.37 10.34 -7.81
N ALA A 260 -12.36 9.15 -8.42
CA ALA A 260 -12.66 8.99 -9.84
C ALA A 260 -14.14 9.31 -10.15
N ILE A 261 -15.03 8.99 -9.20
CA ILE A 261 -16.46 9.24 -9.35
C ILE A 261 -16.76 10.72 -9.22
N TYR A 262 -16.18 11.39 -8.21
CA TYR A 262 -16.31 12.84 -8.05
C TYR A 262 -15.77 13.59 -9.28
N ALA A 263 -14.62 13.17 -9.80
CA ALA A 263 -14.03 13.77 -10.99
C ALA A 263 -14.95 13.62 -12.23
N ARG A 264 -15.55 12.45 -12.40
CA ARG A 264 -16.48 12.18 -13.52
C ARG A 264 -17.80 12.94 -13.36
N ASP A 265 -18.47 12.77 -12.22
CA ASP A 265 -19.87 13.17 -12.03
C ASP A 265 -20.03 14.65 -11.67
N ILE A 266 -19.07 15.22 -10.93
CA ILE A 266 -19.15 16.58 -10.43
C ILE A 266 -18.28 17.55 -11.23
N LEU A 267 -17.04 17.13 -11.57
CA LEU A 267 -16.11 17.99 -12.29
C LEU A 267 -16.16 17.80 -13.81
N GLY A 268 -16.90 16.79 -14.31
CA GLY A 268 -17.08 16.52 -15.73
C GLY A 268 -15.81 16.06 -16.44
N VAL A 269 -14.87 15.46 -15.73
CA VAL A 269 -13.63 14.92 -16.32
C VAL A 269 -13.98 13.73 -17.20
N PRO A 270 -13.59 13.76 -18.50
CA PRO A 270 -13.84 12.66 -19.41
C PRO A 270 -13.21 11.36 -18.92
N GLN A 271 -13.97 10.28 -18.99
CA GLN A 271 -13.52 8.97 -18.49
C GLN A 271 -12.26 8.47 -19.21
N ASP A 272 -12.11 8.75 -20.49
CA ASP A 272 -10.96 8.39 -21.32
C ASP A 272 -9.69 9.17 -20.98
N GLN A 273 -9.79 10.27 -20.22
CA GLN A 273 -8.66 11.08 -19.78
C GLN A 273 -8.27 10.85 -18.32
N TRP A 274 -9.07 10.13 -17.55
CA TRP A 274 -8.87 9.98 -16.11
C TRP A 274 -7.52 9.35 -15.74
N TYR A 275 -7.05 8.35 -16.49
CA TYR A 275 -5.76 7.71 -16.22
C TYR A 275 -4.57 8.68 -16.34
N LEU A 276 -4.70 9.73 -17.16
CA LEU A 276 -3.66 10.75 -17.30
C LEU A 276 -3.42 11.53 -16.03
N ALA A 277 -4.41 11.60 -15.14
CA ALA A 277 -4.29 12.28 -13.85
C ALA A 277 -3.22 11.66 -12.94
N TYR A 278 -2.89 10.37 -13.13
CA TYR A 278 -1.86 9.67 -12.34
C TYR A 278 -0.43 9.88 -12.88
N VAL A 279 -0.26 10.29 -14.13
CA VAL A 279 1.07 10.48 -14.74
C VAL A 279 1.93 11.52 -13.98
N PRO A 280 1.41 12.70 -13.60
CA PRO A 280 2.20 13.66 -12.84
C PRO A 280 2.63 13.17 -11.46
N MET A 281 1.84 12.33 -10.79
CA MET A 281 2.21 11.74 -9.50
C MET A 281 3.50 10.93 -9.65
N LEU A 282 3.60 10.09 -10.69
CA LEU A 282 4.80 9.32 -10.98
C LEU A 282 6.03 10.22 -11.14
N VAL A 283 5.91 11.18 -12.07
CA VAL A 283 7.00 12.11 -12.37
C VAL A 283 7.46 12.81 -11.09
N THR A 284 6.50 13.25 -10.27
CA THR A 284 6.76 13.89 -8.98
C THR A 284 7.47 12.94 -8.01
N MET A 285 7.02 11.72 -7.88
CA MET A 285 7.66 10.74 -6.98
C MET A 285 9.10 10.43 -7.40
N ILE A 286 9.37 10.27 -8.68
CA ILE A 286 10.73 10.01 -9.18
C ILE A 286 11.64 11.22 -8.94
N ILE A 287 11.19 12.43 -9.31
CA ILE A 287 12.02 13.64 -9.24
C ILE A 287 12.21 14.09 -7.79
N ALA A 288 11.16 14.07 -6.97
CA ALA A 288 11.16 14.63 -5.63
C ALA A 288 11.72 13.68 -4.55
N SER A 289 11.79 12.37 -4.79
CA SER A 289 12.24 11.39 -3.79
C SER A 289 13.63 11.71 -3.24
N TYR A 290 14.61 11.98 -4.11
CA TYR A 290 15.96 12.30 -3.70
C TYR A 290 16.09 13.68 -2.99
N PRO A 291 15.53 14.79 -3.52
CA PRO A 291 15.51 16.08 -2.81
C PRO A 291 14.85 16.01 -1.44
N ILE A 292 13.71 15.32 -1.31
CA ILE A 292 13.00 15.19 -0.03
C ILE A 292 13.82 14.34 0.96
N GLY A 293 14.43 13.25 0.53
CA GLY A 293 15.35 12.48 1.37
C GLY A 293 16.48 13.35 1.90
N LYS A 294 17.16 14.12 1.03
CA LYS A 294 18.20 15.08 1.45
C LYS A 294 17.67 16.17 2.38
N MET A 295 16.43 16.62 2.19
CA MET A 295 15.81 17.62 3.08
C MET A 295 15.64 17.04 4.48
N VAL A 296 15.15 15.79 4.62
CA VAL A 296 15.02 15.09 5.90
C VAL A 296 16.38 14.99 6.61
N ASP A 297 17.44 14.66 5.87
CA ASP A 297 18.79 14.53 6.43
C ASP A 297 19.39 15.87 6.90
N LYS A 298 19.16 16.95 6.15
CA LYS A 298 19.80 18.26 6.41
C LYS A 298 19.02 19.13 7.38
N VAL A 299 17.71 19.23 7.19
CA VAL A 299 16.84 20.16 7.93
C VAL A 299 16.25 19.48 9.17
N GLY A 300 16.22 18.14 9.18
CA GLY A 300 15.60 17.34 10.23
C GLY A 300 14.29 16.72 9.78
N MET A 301 13.72 15.89 10.64
CA MET A 301 12.59 15.01 10.31
C MET A 301 11.23 15.69 10.55
N LYS A 302 11.16 16.61 11.52
CA LYS A 302 9.92 17.24 11.97
C LYS A 302 9.35 18.21 10.93
N LEU A 303 10.21 19.04 10.30
CA LEU A 303 9.74 20.03 9.32
C LEU A 303 9.12 19.38 8.07
N PRO A 304 9.78 18.41 7.39
CA PRO A 304 9.15 17.70 6.27
C PRO A 304 7.86 16.98 6.67
N LEU A 305 7.84 16.38 7.87
CA LEU A 305 6.63 15.75 8.42
C LEU A 305 5.47 16.75 8.58
N ALA A 306 5.74 18.01 8.95
CA ALA A 306 4.75 19.06 9.08
C ALA A 306 4.28 19.61 7.72
N ILE A 307 5.16 19.62 6.71
CA ILE A 307 4.81 20.05 5.35
C ILE A 307 3.79 19.08 4.72
N GLY A 308 3.89 17.76 4.99
CA GLY A 308 3.02 16.75 4.41
C GLY A 308 1.52 17.06 4.53
N PRO A 309 0.98 17.28 5.74
CA PRO A 309 -0.44 17.62 5.91
C PRO A 309 -0.84 18.94 5.23
N MET A 310 0.03 19.96 5.20
CA MET A 310 -0.26 21.21 4.48
C MET A 310 -0.41 20.98 2.98
N VAL A 311 0.50 20.18 2.40
CA VAL A 311 0.43 19.79 0.99
C VAL A 311 -0.83 18.98 0.73
N LEU A 312 -1.26 18.11 1.68
CA LEU A 312 -2.52 17.37 1.59
C LEU A 312 -3.73 18.30 1.51
N ALA A 313 -3.82 19.29 2.38
CA ALA A 313 -4.91 20.27 2.35
C ALA A 313 -4.95 21.04 1.02
N THR A 314 -3.78 21.49 0.54
CA THR A 314 -3.66 22.17 -0.76
C THR A 314 -4.09 21.25 -1.91
N SER A 315 -3.67 19.99 -1.89
CA SER A 315 -4.08 18.99 -2.87
C SER A 315 -5.59 18.83 -2.92
N MET A 316 -6.25 18.66 -1.75
CA MET A 316 -7.69 18.48 -1.69
C MET A 316 -8.45 19.74 -2.16
N PHE A 317 -7.95 20.92 -1.81
CA PHE A 317 -8.54 22.18 -2.27
C PHE A 317 -8.48 22.29 -3.81
N LEU A 318 -7.34 21.97 -4.42
CA LEU A 318 -7.19 21.95 -5.88
C LEU A 318 -8.08 20.88 -6.54
N PHE A 319 -8.29 19.76 -5.87
CA PHE A 319 -9.13 18.68 -6.38
C PHE A 319 -10.61 19.10 -6.47
N ILE A 320 -11.15 19.71 -5.39
CA ILE A 320 -12.57 20.07 -5.29
C ILE A 320 -12.99 21.10 -6.34
N SER A 321 -12.14 22.08 -6.60
CA SER A 321 -12.47 23.25 -7.43
C SER A 321 -11.98 23.14 -8.87
N GLY A 322 -11.41 22.00 -9.26
CA GLY A 322 -10.56 21.94 -10.44
C GLY A 322 -11.19 21.36 -11.69
N ASN A 323 -10.48 21.58 -12.77
CA ASN A 323 -10.58 20.86 -14.02
C ASN A 323 -9.51 19.74 -14.06
N LEU A 324 -9.40 18.99 -15.16
CA LEU A 324 -8.40 17.92 -15.30
C LEU A 324 -6.98 18.36 -14.91
N TYR A 325 -6.54 19.55 -15.30
CA TYR A 325 -5.19 20.04 -14.99
C TYR A 325 -4.99 20.27 -13.48
N SER A 326 -5.97 20.86 -12.80
CA SER A 326 -5.95 21.04 -11.35
C SER A 326 -5.92 19.70 -10.62
N ILE A 327 -6.66 18.71 -11.11
CA ILE A 327 -6.66 17.33 -10.59
C ILE A 327 -5.29 16.69 -10.80
N MET A 328 -4.67 16.85 -11.97
CA MET A 328 -3.31 16.37 -12.23
C MET A 328 -2.30 16.94 -11.24
N VAL A 329 -2.37 18.24 -10.96
CA VAL A 329 -1.53 18.89 -9.93
C VAL A 329 -1.86 18.37 -8.54
N SER A 330 -3.14 18.22 -8.20
CA SER A 330 -3.58 17.65 -6.92
C SER A 330 -3.01 16.24 -6.70
N ILE A 331 -3.12 15.36 -7.69
CA ILE A 331 -2.61 13.98 -7.58
C ILE A 331 -1.08 13.96 -7.52
N ALA A 332 -0.39 14.86 -8.22
CA ALA A 332 1.06 15.06 -8.07
C ALA A 332 1.43 15.47 -6.64
N LEU A 333 0.67 16.37 -6.04
CA LEU A 333 0.86 16.78 -4.64
C LEU A 333 0.63 15.63 -3.66
N LEU A 334 -0.30 14.70 -3.93
CA LEU A 334 -0.45 13.48 -3.12
C LEU A 334 0.82 12.61 -3.14
N GLY A 335 1.53 12.57 -4.26
CA GLY A 335 2.85 11.94 -4.32
C GLY A 335 3.86 12.60 -3.37
N LEU A 336 3.87 13.93 -3.29
CA LEU A 336 4.71 14.67 -2.32
C LEU A 336 4.28 14.39 -0.88
N VAL A 337 2.97 14.35 -0.58
CA VAL A 337 2.46 13.98 0.76
C VAL A 337 3.04 12.63 1.17
N HIS A 338 2.96 11.63 0.28
CA HIS A 338 3.50 10.30 0.55
C HIS A 338 5.00 10.35 0.89
N LEU A 339 5.79 11.06 0.08
CA LEU A 339 7.23 11.18 0.29
C LEU A 339 7.58 11.89 1.60
N PHE A 340 6.94 13.03 1.90
CA PHE A 340 7.19 13.78 3.14
C PHE A 340 6.83 12.97 4.39
N MET A 341 5.66 12.35 4.39
CA MET A 341 5.17 11.58 5.54
C MET A 341 6.01 10.31 5.75
N MET A 342 6.25 9.54 4.68
CA MET A 342 6.94 8.25 4.77
C MET A 342 8.42 8.41 5.13
N SER A 343 9.16 9.30 4.42
CA SER A 343 10.59 9.50 4.67
C SER A 343 10.85 9.99 6.09
N SER A 344 10.05 10.97 6.57
CA SER A 344 10.17 11.49 7.92
C SER A 344 9.82 10.46 9.00
N ALA A 345 8.73 9.70 8.80
CA ALA A 345 8.31 8.67 9.75
C ALA A 345 9.33 7.53 9.85
N MET A 346 9.88 7.10 8.71
CA MET A 346 10.94 6.07 8.69
C MET A 346 12.20 6.55 9.38
N ALA A 347 12.63 7.78 9.13
CA ALA A 347 13.82 8.36 9.75
C ALA A 347 13.65 8.52 11.27
N LEU A 348 12.49 9.03 11.75
CA LEU A 348 12.17 9.13 13.17
C LEU A 348 12.16 7.75 13.85
N SER A 349 11.52 6.78 13.21
CA SER A 349 11.46 5.40 13.74
C SER A 349 12.85 4.77 13.79
N ALA A 350 13.69 5.02 12.77
CA ALA A 350 15.05 4.50 12.74
C ALA A 350 15.95 5.11 13.83
N CYS A 351 15.74 6.39 14.19
CA CYS A 351 16.52 7.06 15.23
C CYS A 351 16.08 6.71 16.66
N LEU A 352 14.78 6.51 16.88
CA LEU A 352 14.19 6.43 18.23
C LEU A 352 13.77 5.02 18.66
N VAL A 353 13.74 4.06 17.71
CA VAL A 353 13.30 2.70 17.98
C VAL A 353 14.42 1.70 17.74
N GLU A 354 14.66 0.86 18.72
CA GLU A 354 15.60 -0.26 18.61
C GLU A 354 15.22 -1.19 17.43
N PRO A 355 16.20 -1.67 16.64
CA PRO A 355 15.95 -2.50 15.46
C PRO A 355 15.00 -3.68 15.72
N GLN A 356 15.13 -4.34 16.87
CA GLN A 356 14.31 -5.49 17.29
C GLN A 356 12.83 -5.16 17.53
N ASN A 357 12.50 -3.89 17.81
CA ASN A 357 11.14 -3.42 18.10
C ASN A 357 10.45 -2.77 16.90
N ARG A 358 11.20 -2.39 15.83
CA ARG A 358 10.64 -1.70 14.65
C ARG A 358 9.54 -2.50 13.98
N GLY A 359 9.74 -3.80 13.79
CA GLY A 359 8.71 -4.68 13.18
C GLY A 359 7.42 -4.74 14.00
N LYS A 360 7.52 -4.79 15.34
CA LYS A 360 6.34 -4.80 16.23
C LYS A 360 5.56 -3.49 16.16
N ILE A 361 6.27 -2.36 16.08
CA ILE A 361 5.66 -1.03 15.97
C ILE A 361 4.97 -0.90 14.59
N THR A 362 5.67 -1.24 13.50
CA THR A 362 5.08 -1.22 12.16
C THR A 362 3.86 -2.13 12.07
N GLY A 363 3.90 -3.32 12.66
CA GLY A 363 2.76 -4.22 12.76
C GLY A 363 1.57 -3.60 13.50
N GLY A 364 1.81 -2.90 14.60
CA GLY A 364 0.77 -2.18 15.35
C GLY A 364 0.19 -1.01 14.55
N VAL A 365 1.04 -0.21 13.86
CA VAL A 365 0.60 0.87 12.96
C VAL A 365 -0.30 0.29 11.86
N ASN A 366 0.13 -0.77 11.21
CA ASN A 366 -0.63 -1.38 10.13
C ASN A 366 -1.96 -1.96 10.63
N PHE A 367 -1.97 -2.66 11.77
CA PHE A 367 -3.19 -3.23 12.33
C PHE A 367 -4.27 -2.17 12.59
N VAL A 368 -3.94 -1.14 13.37
CA VAL A 368 -4.88 -0.06 13.69
C VAL A 368 -5.15 0.80 12.45
N GLY A 369 -4.11 1.11 11.67
CA GLY A 369 -4.19 1.88 10.45
C GLY A 369 -5.13 1.25 9.43
N TYR A 370 -5.04 -0.04 9.19
CA TYR A 370 -5.93 -0.75 8.26
C TYR A 370 -7.40 -0.72 8.73
N ILE A 371 -7.66 -0.96 10.02
CA ILE A 371 -9.03 -0.87 10.56
C ILE A 371 -9.61 0.53 10.32
N LEU A 372 -8.84 1.58 10.66
CA LEU A 372 -9.29 2.96 10.47
C LEU A 372 -9.34 3.38 9.00
N THR A 373 -8.46 2.85 8.14
CA THR A 373 -8.55 3.04 6.69
C THR A 373 -9.88 2.48 6.16
N GLY A 374 -10.22 1.25 6.54
CA GLY A 374 -11.51 0.65 6.17
C GLY A 374 -12.70 1.49 6.66
N ALA A 375 -12.68 1.92 7.93
CA ALA A 375 -13.70 2.81 8.48
C ALA A 375 -13.78 4.15 7.73
N GLY A 376 -12.62 4.72 7.36
CA GLY A 376 -12.53 5.94 6.54
C GLY A 376 -13.18 5.78 5.18
N MET A 377 -13.01 4.65 4.52
CA MET A 377 -13.66 4.37 3.23
C MET A 377 -15.18 4.32 3.34
N VAL A 378 -15.73 3.67 4.38
CA VAL A 378 -17.18 3.67 4.63
C VAL A 378 -17.69 5.07 4.95
N LEU A 379 -17.01 5.78 5.86
CA LEU A 379 -17.39 7.14 6.22
C LEU A 379 -17.32 8.10 5.03
N GLY A 380 -16.28 7.99 4.19
CA GLY A 380 -16.14 8.78 2.97
C GLY A 380 -17.32 8.60 2.04
N ASN A 381 -17.79 7.36 1.83
CA ASN A 381 -18.99 7.09 1.04
C ASN A 381 -20.27 7.61 1.67
N LEU A 382 -20.44 7.46 2.99
CA LEU A 382 -21.61 8.01 3.70
C LEU A 382 -21.68 9.53 3.58
N LEU A 383 -20.55 10.22 3.76
CA LEU A 383 -20.46 11.66 3.60
C LEU A 383 -20.72 12.11 2.16
N TYR A 384 -20.20 11.36 1.18
CA TYR A 384 -20.42 11.64 -0.24
C TYR A 384 -21.91 11.58 -0.61
N ASN A 385 -22.67 10.64 -0.03
CA ASN A 385 -24.12 10.53 -0.22
C ASN A 385 -24.90 11.72 0.39
N ILE A 386 -24.36 12.35 1.45
CA ILE A 386 -24.97 13.54 2.05
C ILE A 386 -24.69 14.77 1.17
N ALA A 387 -23.42 14.98 0.84
CA ALA A 387 -22.96 15.97 -0.13
C ALA A 387 -21.59 15.58 -0.67
N SER A 388 -21.45 15.62 -1.98
CA SER A 388 -20.26 15.10 -2.70
C SER A 388 -18.93 15.71 -2.27
N TYR A 389 -18.91 16.93 -1.78
CA TYR A 389 -17.73 17.65 -1.31
C TYR A 389 -17.34 17.36 0.14
N LEU A 390 -18.22 16.81 0.98
CA LEU A 390 -17.98 16.64 2.42
C LEU A 390 -16.75 15.78 2.76
N PRO A 391 -16.47 14.67 2.09
CA PRO A 391 -15.26 13.87 2.37
C PRO A 391 -13.97 14.68 2.22
N PHE A 392 -13.93 15.55 1.21
CA PHE A 392 -12.76 16.40 0.94
C PHE A 392 -12.59 17.49 1.99
N TYR A 393 -13.69 18.17 2.39
CA TYR A 393 -13.66 19.17 3.46
C TYR A 393 -13.28 18.55 4.81
N LEU A 394 -13.79 17.35 5.13
CA LEU A 394 -13.37 16.65 6.34
C LEU A 394 -11.87 16.31 6.29
N THR A 395 -11.37 15.89 5.13
CA THR A 395 -9.92 15.66 4.92
C THR A 395 -9.12 16.93 5.21
N ILE A 396 -9.52 18.09 4.68
CA ILE A 396 -8.87 19.37 4.95
C ILE A 396 -8.97 19.73 6.44
N ALA A 397 -10.12 19.54 7.07
CA ALA A 397 -10.30 19.83 8.49
C ALA A 397 -9.40 18.98 9.40
N LEU A 398 -9.19 17.70 9.06
CA LEU A 398 -8.32 16.77 9.81
C LEU A 398 -6.83 17.10 9.69
N VAL A 399 -6.43 17.89 8.71
CA VAL A 399 -5.05 18.42 8.63
C VAL A 399 -4.71 19.27 9.85
N PHE A 400 -5.67 20.04 10.37
CA PHE A 400 -5.44 20.90 11.53
C PHE A 400 -5.00 20.14 12.79
N PRO A 401 -5.72 19.14 13.30
CA PRO A 401 -5.26 18.35 14.44
C PRO A 401 -3.96 17.59 14.14
N MET A 402 -3.72 17.13 12.92
CA MET A 402 -2.45 16.50 12.55
C MET A 402 -1.29 17.49 12.72
N MET A 403 -1.44 18.73 12.24
CA MET A 403 -0.45 19.79 12.39
C MET A 403 -0.18 20.12 13.86
N LEU A 404 -1.23 20.23 14.69
CA LEU A 404 -1.07 20.48 16.12
C LEU A 404 -0.26 19.36 16.79
N ILE A 405 -0.55 18.11 16.48
CA ILE A 405 0.19 16.97 17.02
C ILE A 405 1.66 17.05 16.60
N ILE A 406 1.95 17.28 15.32
CA ILE A 406 3.32 17.34 14.81
C ILE A 406 4.10 18.49 15.46
N ILE A 407 3.50 19.68 15.55
CA ILE A 407 4.19 20.87 16.08
C ILE A 407 4.44 20.73 17.58
N PHE A 408 3.44 20.31 18.37
CA PHE A 408 3.52 20.39 19.83
C PHE A 408 3.93 19.07 20.50
N ARG A 409 3.76 17.92 19.87
CA ARG A 409 3.97 16.60 20.49
C ARG A 409 5.12 15.79 19.92
N ILE A 410 5.50 16.05 18.66
CA ILE A 410 6.65 15.37 18.05
C ILE A 410 7.90 16.22 18.28
N SER A 411 8.88 15.62 18.94
CA SER A 411 10.18 16.26 19.21
C SER A 411 11.22 15.79 18.21
N GLU A 412 12.04 16.71 17.72
CA GLU A 412 13.22 16.36 16.92
C GLU A 412 14.23 15.65 17.83
N PRO A 413 14.74 14.46 17.47
CA PRO A 413 15.77 13.79 18.25
C PRO A 413 17.06 14.64 18.25
N LYS A 414 17.64 14.83 19.45
CA LYS A 414 18.94 15.51 19.58
C LYS A 414 20.02 14.68 18.88
N LYS A 415 21.11 15.34 18.44
CA LYS A 415 22.23 14.64 17.77
C LYS A 415 22.78 13.49 18.62
N GLU A 416 22.73 13.64 19.95
CA GLU A 416 23.15 12.63 20.92
C GLU A 416 22.20 11.43 21.02
N ASP A 417 20.92 11.60 20.69
CA ASP A 417 19.90 10.54 20.73
C ASP A 417 19.85 9.74 19.42
N ARG A 418 20.60 10.15 18.39
CA ARG A 418 20.69 9.43 17.10
C ARG A 418 21.62 8.22 17.25
N LYS A 419 21.21 7.25 18.04
CA LYS A 419 22.03 6.08 18.42
C LYS A 419 22.03 4.96 17.38
N TYR A 420 21.21 5.04 16.34
CA TYR A 420 21.01 3.91 15.39
C TYR A 420 21.10 4.37 13.94
#